data_7d41a90b3f472a62618009c2aa87bae8
#
_entry.id   7d41a90b3f472a62618009c2aa87bae8
#
_cell.length_a   1.000
_cell.length_b   1.000
_cell.length_c   1.000
_cell.angle_alpha   90.00
_cell.angle_beta   90.00
_cell.angle_gamma   90.00
#
_symmetry.space_group_name_H-M   'P 1'
#
loop_
_entity.id
_entity.type
_entity.pdbx_description
1 polymer ?
#
loop_
_entity_poly.entity_id
_entity_poly.type
_entity_poly.pdbx_seq_one_letter_code
_entity_poly.pdbx_strand_id
1 'polypeptide(L)'
;MIGIVAYVLVAIPVLISSLTALKIDSLSNSVAGFFDKLLNATGDILGAALLIFVAFLAGSFVSGLVTQIFENFGFNQLLARLGFASKDEKESNLPSVVVGKLTFLTIIFLAAIAAADILSFTELSRLLRTFMEFGGNIIVSVIVVLIGIWISNFAVSAIKDKCNSLVTTVVRVAILIFTGAIAIHNMNIGGPIVQTAFTLLLGAVCVAAALAFGLGGRSFAERKLEEWTSRKDNNSK
;
A
#
# COMPACT_ATOMS: atom_id res chain seq x y z
N MET A 1 -25.62 5.55 39.03
CA MET A 1 -24.47 4.82 38.45
C MET A 1 -23.17 5.04 39.23
N ILE A 2 -22.74 6.27 39.51
CA ILE A 2 -21.50 6.55 40.26
C ILE A 2 -21.47 5.88 41.63
N GLY A 3 -22.60 5.84 42.37
CA GLY A 3 -22.69 5.17 43.67
C GLY A 3 -22.47 3.66 43.64
N ILE A 4 -22.89 2.97 42.55
CA ILE A 4 -22.69 1.54 42.38
C ILE A 4 -21.20 1.25 42.15
N VAL A 5 -20.53 2.06 41.33
CA VAL A 5 -19.09 1.93 41.06
C VAL A 5 -18.28 2.16 42.34
N ALA A 6 -18.61 3.21 43.12
CA ALA A 6 -17.96 3.48 44.40
C ALA A 6 -18.18 2.34 45.41
N TYR A 7 -19.40 1.80 45.46
CA TYR A 7 -19.70 0.66 46.34
C TYR A 7 -18.90 -0.59 45.96
N VAL A 8 -18.82 -0.93 44.67
CA VAL A 8 -18.07 -2.08 44.16
C VAL A 8 -16.57 -1.90 44.47
N LEU A 9 -16.04 -0.70 44.27
CA LEU A 9 -14.65 -0.34 44.49
C LEU A 9 -14.20 -0.50 45.95
N VAL A 10 -15.11 -0.32 46.91
CA VAL A 10 -14.86 -0.52 48.34
C VAL A 10 -15.19 -1.96 48.77
N ALA A 11 -16.26 -2.54 48.24
CA ALA A 11 -16.70 -3.89 48.65
C ALA A 11 -15.73 -5.00 48.24
N ILE A 12 -15.08 -4.88 47.08
CA ILE A 12 -14.18 -5.94 46.58
C ILE A 12 -12.91 -6.07 47.42
N PRO A 13 -12.15 -5.00 47.78
CA PRO A 13 -11.01 -5.11 48.71
C PRO A 13 -11.38 -5.68 50.08
N VAL A 14 -12.57 -5.34 50.60
CA VAL A 14 -13.07 -5.90 51.87
C VAL A 14 -13.35 -7.41 51.73
N LEU A 15 -13.95 -7.84 50.63
CA LEU A 15 -14.16 -9.26 50.31
C LEU A 15 -12.84 -10.00 50.17
N ILE A 16 -11.85 -9.47 49.47
CA ILE A 16 -10.52 -10.07 49.31
C ILE A 16 -9.85 -10.24 50.69
N SER A 17 -9.90 -9.20 51.50
CA SER A 17 -9.34 -9.24 52.88
C SER A 17 -10.03 -10.30 53.74
N SER A 18 -11.36 -10.44 53.60
CA SER A 18 -12.14 -11.46 54.33
C SER A 18 -11.81 -12.88 53.86
N LEU A 19 -11.65 -13.11 52.57
CA LEU A 19 -11.24 -14.39 51.99
C LEU A 19 -9.82 -14.79 52.39
N THR A 20 -8.90 -13.82 52.43
CA THR A 20 -7.51 -14.03 52.92
C THR A 20 -7.49 -14.40 54.42
N ALA A 21 -8.35 -13.78 55.22
CA ALA A 21 -8.49 -14.11 56.65
C ALA A 21 -9.02 -15.54 56.87
N LEU A 22 -9.83 -16.05 55.95
CA LEU A 22 -10.34 -17.41 55.92
C LEU A 22 -9.33 -18.45 55.37
N LYS A 23 -8.12 -18.01 54.97
CA LYS A 23 -7.08 -18.85 54.35
C LYS A 23 -7.54 -19.55 53.05
N ILE A 24 -8.43 -18.95 52.29
CA ILE A 24 -8.86 -19.45 50.99
C ILE A 24 -8.03 -18.73 49.93
N ASP A 25 -6.73 -18.96 49.92
CA ASP A 25 -5.77 -18.22 49.09
C ASP A 25 -6.05 -18.32 47.57
N SER A 26 -6.49 -19.46 47.11
CA SER A 26 -6.81 -19.66 45.70
C SER A 26 -7.96 -18.76 45.18
N LEU A 27 -9.00 -18.57 46.02
CA LEU A 27 -10.13 -17.74 45.66
C LEU A 27 -9.80 -16.25 45.85
N SER A 28 -9.07 -15.90 46.89
CA SER A 28 -8.60 -14.56 47.15
C SER A 28 -7.72 -14.04 46.00
N ASN A 29 -6.76 -14.83 45.52
CA ASN A 29 -5.88 -14.50 44.42
C ASN A 29 -6.66 -14.36 43.08
N SER A 30 -7.67 -15.22 42.86
CA SER A 30 -8.49 -15.14 41.66
C SER A 30 -9.36 -13.88 41.63
N VAL A 31 -9.96 -13.50 42.78
CA VAL A 31 -10.79 -12.28 42.90
C VAL A 31 -9.91 -11.04 42.83
N ALA A 32 -8.75 -11.02 43.47
CA ALA A 32 -7.80 -9.93 43.38
C ALA A 32 -7.32 -9.72 41.93
N GLY A 33 -6.92 -10.80 41.27
CA GLY A 33 -6.46 -10.75 39.89
C GLY A 33 -7.55 -10.30 38.89
N PHE A 34 -8.81 -10.65 39.16
CA PHE A 34 -9.93 -10.15 38.35
C PHE A 34 -10.17 -8.64 38.56
N PHE A 35 -10.06 -8.18 39.82
CA PHE A 35 -10.22 -6.78 40.17
C PHE A 35 -9.09 -5.91 39.58
N ASP A 36 -7.86 -6.38 39.68
CA ASP A 36 -6.69 -5.72 39.08
C ASP A 36 -6.87 -5.59 37.56
N LYS A 37 -7.38 -6.63 36.90
CA LYS A 37 -7.71 -6.57 35.45
C LYS A 37 -8.78 -5.53 35.13
N LEU A 38 -9.84 -5.42 35.98
CA LEU A 38 -10.87 -4.42 35.79
C LEU A 38 -10.35 -2.98 35.98
N LEU A 39 -9.52 -2.77 36.98
CA LEU A 39 -8.90 -1.45 37.23
C LEU A 39 -7.96 -1.04 36.09
N ASN A 40 -7.13 -1.96 35.65
CA ASN A 40 -6.22 -1.73 34.53
C ASN A 40 -6.99 -1.49 33.22
N ALA A 41 -8.05 -2.26 32.94
CA ALA A 41 -8.87 -2.05 31.76
C ALA A 41 -9.49 -0.65 31.69
N THR A 42 -9.81 -0.04 32.84
CA THR A 42 -10.29 1.35 32.88
C THR A 42 -9.21 2.33 32.45
N GLY A 43 -7.97 2.13 32.92
CA GLY A 43 -6.80 2.92 32.52
C GLY A 43 -6.47 2.74 31.03
N ASP A 44 -6.51 1.50 30.55
CA ASP A 44 -6.25 1.16 29.16
C ASP A 44 -7.28 1.78 28.20
N ILE A 45 -8.57 1.76 28.57
CA ILE A 45 -9.63 2.40 27.78
C ILE A 45 -9.41 3.91 27.71
N LEU A 46 -9.10 4.57 28.81
CA LEU A 46 -8.81 6.00 28.82
C LEU A 46 -7.54 6.33 28.02
N GLY A 47 -6.49 5.51 28.14
CA GLY A 47 -5.27 5.65 27.38
C GLY A 47 -5.50 5.49 25.87
N ALA A 48 -6.24 4.46 25.47
CA ALA A 48 -6.61 4.22 24.07
C ALA A 48 -7.47 5.37 23.50
N ALA A 49 -8.45 5.85 24.26
CA ALA A 49 -9.31 6.96 23.84
C ALA A 49 -8.51 8.26 23.68
N LEU A 50 -7.61 8.57 24.62
CA LEU A 50 -6.73 9.74 24.54
C LEU A 50 -5.80 9.65 23.34
N LEU A 51 -5.23 8.46 23.07
CA LEU A 51 -4.35 8.23 21.94
C LEU A 51 -5.08 8.46 20.61
N ILE A 52 -6.30 7.93 20.45
CA ILE A 52 -7.11 8.16 19.24
C ILE A 52 -7.46 9.64 19.10
N PHE A 53 -7.80 10.31 20.18
CA PHE A 53 -8.11 11.75 20.17
C PHE A 53 -6.90 12.58 19.71
N VAL A 54 -5.72 12.32 20.28
CA VAL A 54 -4.48 13.02 19.88
C VAL A 54 -4.14 12.71 18.43
N ALA A 55 -4.27 11.45 18.01
CA ALA A 55 -4.03 11.04 16.63
C ALA A 55 -5.00 11.70 15.64
N PHE A 56 -6.25 11.92 16.03
CA PHE A 56 -7.22 12.64 15.22
C PHE A 56 -6.80 14.10 15.01
N LEU A 57 -6.39 14.80 16.07
CA LEU A 57 -5.92 16.18 15.97
C LEU A 57 -4.64 16.28 15.12
N ALA A 58 -3.64 15.45 15.44
CA ALA A 58 -2.37 15.42 14.71
C ALA A 58 -2.58 15.00 13.24
N GLY A 59 -3.41 13.99 13.01
CA GLY A 59 -3.73 13.47 11.67
C GLY A 59 -4.44 14.51 10.81
N SER A 60 -5.37 15.26 11.38
CA SER A 60 -6.04 16.35 10.68
C SER A 60 -5.05 17.44 10.24
N PHE A 61 -4.14 17.82 11.13
CA PHE A 61 -3.10 18.82 10.83
C PHE A 61 -2.14 18.32 9.76
N VAL A 62 -1.60 17.10 9.90
CA VAL A 62 -0.66 16.50 8.95
C VAL A 62 -1.32 16.30 7.58
N SER A 63 -2.56 15.84 7.54
CA SER A 63 -3.33 15.69 6.30
C SER A 63 -3.46 17.01 5.53
N GLY A 64 -3.75 18.10 6.24
CA GLY A 64 -3.81 19.43 5.64
C GLY A 64 -2.47 19.88 5.06
N LEU A 65 -1.37 19.68 5.80
CA LEU A 65 -0.02 19.98 5.31
C LEU A 65 0.34 19.17 4.06
N VAL A 66 0.06 17.86 4.07
CA VAL A 66 0.32 16.99 2.94
C VAL A 66 -0.47 17.45 1.71
N THR A 67 -1.75 17.77 1.87
CA THR A 67 -2.57 18.30 0.78
C THR A 67 -1.94 19.55 0.17
N GLN A 68 -1.57 20.54 0.99
CA GLN A 68 -0.95 21.79 0.53
C GLN A 68 0.38 21.56 -0.18
N ILE A 69 1.22 20.66 0.36
CA ILE A 69 2.50 20.30 -0.26
C ILE A 69 2.27 19.73 -1.68
N PHE A 70 1.37 18.76 -1.82
CA PHE A 70 1.07 18.14 -3.13
C PHE A 70 0.42 19.13 -4.09
N GLU A 71 -0.42 20.03 -3.61
CA GLU A 71 -0.99 21.13 -4.40
C GLU A 71 0.09 22.07 -4.94
N ASN A 72 1.00 22.51 -4.08
CA ASN A 72 2.09 23.43 -4.44
C ASN A 72 3.09 22.79 -5.42
N PHE A 73 3.32 21.49 -5.33
CA PHE A 73 4.12 20.74 -6.31
C PHE A 73 3.43 20.55 -7.67
N GLY A 74 2.18 21.03 -7.83
CA GLY A 74 1.46 20.89 -9.09
C GLY A 74 0.99 19.45 -9.38
N PHE A 75 0.85 18.61 -8.35
CA PHE A 75 0.45 17.20 -8.48
C PHE A 75 -0.88 17.06 -9.22
N ASN A 76 -1.84 17.98 -8.98
CA ASN A 76 -3.12 18.01 -9.69
C ASN A 76 -2.96 18.19 -11.20
N GLN A 77 -2.00 19.03 -11.63
CA GLN A 77 -1.73 19.26 -13.05
C GLN A 77 -1.01 18.08 -13.71
N LEU A 78 -0.14 17.39 -12.96
CA LEU A 78 0.55 16.19 -13.45
C LEU A 78 -0.45 15.06 -13.72
N LEU A 79 -1.38 14.80 -12.80
CA LEU A 79 -2.40 13.76 -13.00
C LEU A 79 -3.42 14.15 -14.08
N ALA A 80 -3.77 15.42 -14.20
CA ALA A 80 -4.61 15.90 -15.29
C ALA A 80 -3.96 15.67 -16.67
N ARG A 81 -2.64 15.87 -16.82
CA ARG A 81 -1.89 15.56 -18.04
C ARG A 81 -1.83 14.07 -18.35
N LEU A 82 -1.88 13.22 -17.33
CA LEU A 82 -1.93 11.76 -17.48
C LEU A 82 -3.35 11.24 -17.78
N GLY A 83 -4.37 12.11 -17.79
CA GLY A 83 -5.76 11.76 -18.08
C GLY A 83 -6.55 11.23 -16.88
N PHE A 84 -6.02 11.37 -15.65
CA PHE A 84 -6.67 10.88 -14.43
C PHE A 84 -7.48 11.95 -13.69
N ALA A 85 -7.42 13.21 -14.08
CA ALA A 85 -8.22 14.27 -13.50
C ALA A 85 -8.86 15.12 -14.60
N SER A 86 -10.15 15.43 -14.45
CA SER A 86 -10.88 16.34 -15.35
C SER A 86 -10.73 17.77 -14.83
N LYS A 87 -10.68 18.76 -15.74
CA LYS A 87 -10.53 20.19 -15.40
C LYS A 87 -11.73 20.76 -14.60
N ASP A 88 -12.85 20.05 -14.58
CA ASP A 88 -14.12 20.47 -13.98
C ASP A 88 -14.47 19.68 -12.69
N GLU A 89 -13.52 18.99 -12.06
CA GLU A 89 -13.80 18.26 -10.82
C GLU A 89 -13.98 19.19 -9.63
N LYS A 90 -14.97 18.86 -8.76
CA LYS A 90 -15.19 19.54 -7.49
C LYS A 90 -13.91 19.52 -6.66
N GLU A 91 -13.63 20.60 -5.95
CA GLU A 91 -12.47 20.78 -5.07
C GLU A 91 -12.19 19.58 -4.13
N SER A 92 -13.24 18.83 -3.76
CA SER A 92 -13.15 17.66 -2.90
C SER A 92 -12.54 16.41 -3.55
N ASN A 93 -12.41 16.36 -4.89
CA ASN A 93 -11.93 15.21 -5.66
C ASN A 93 -10.56 15.47 -6.29
N LEU A 94 -9.92 16.57 -5.96
CA LEU A 94 -8.57 16.87 -6.44
C LEU A 94 -7.59 15.79 -5.93
N PRO A 95 -6.66 15.32 -6.77
CA PRO A 95 -5.69 14.29 -6.41
C PRO A 95 -4.90 14.62 -5.13
N SER A 96 -4.54 15.86 -4.89
CA SER A 96 -3.87 16.32 -3.67
C SER A 96 -4.73 16.12 -2.42
N VAL A 97 -6.04 16.40 -2.50
CA VAL A 97 -7.00 16.19 -1.40
C VAL A 97 -7.17 14.69 -1.11
N VAL A 98 -7.17 13.85 -2.14
CA VAL A 98 -7.22 12.38 -1.97
C VAL A 98 -6.00 11.89 -1.23
N VAL A 99 -4.79 12.35 -1.58
CA VAL A 99 -3.55 12.00 -0.86
C VAL A 99 -3.61 12.46 0.61
N GLY A 100 -4.10 13.66 0.88
CA GLY A 100 -4.30 14.15 2.25
C GLY A 100 -5.29 13.27 3.04
N LYS A 101 -6.42 12.91 2.46
CA LYS A 101 -7.40 12.01 3.09
C LYS A 101 -6.83 10.62 3.35
N LEU A 102 -6.04 10.07 2.41
CA LEU A 102 -5.34 8.80 2.62
C LEU A 102 -4.32 8.89 3.76
N THR A 103 -3.58 10.00 3.85
CA THR A 103 -2.65 10.25 4.96
C THR A 103 -3.40 10.31 6.29
N PHE A 104 -4.51 11.01 6.37
CA PHE A 104 -5.36 11.04 7.55
C PHE A 104 -5.85 9.65 7.96
N LEU A 105 -6.38 8.89 6.99
CA LEU A 105 -6.86 7.52 7.21
C LEU A 105 -5.73 6.62 7.73
N THR A 106 -4.53 6.75 7.17
CA THR A 106 -3.33 6.02 7.61
C THR A 106 -2.99 6.31 9.08
N ILE A 107 -3.00 7.58 9.47
CA ILE A 107 -2.70 8.00 10.86
C ILE A 107 -3.75 7.45 11.83
N ILE A 108 -5.04 7.54 11.48
CA ILE A 108 -6.12 6.98 12.31
C ILE A 108 -6.03 5.46 12.40
N PHE A 109 -5.67 4.78 11.32
CA PHE A 109 -5.47 3.33 11.32
C PHE A 109 -4.31 2.90 12.22
N LEU A 110 -3.17 3.63 12.18
CA LEU A 110 -2.04 3.40 13.08
C LEU A 110 -2.44 3.61 14.55
N ALA A 111 -3.21 4.66 14.82
CA ALA A 111 -3.72 4.92 16.16
C ALA A 111 -4.69 3.82 16.63
N ALA A 112 -5.54 3.30 15.73
CA ALA A 112 -6.44 2.20 16.04
C ALA A 112 -5.68 0.90 16.37
N ILE A 113 -4.58 0.62 15.65
CA ILE A 113 -3.69 -0.51 15.96
C ILE A 113 -3.08 -0.34 17.35
N ALA A 114 -2.53 0.83 17.65
CA ALA A 114 -1.92 1.11 18.94
C ALA A 114 -2.95 1.09 20.08
N ALA A 115 -4.16 1.58 19.86
CA ALA A 115 -5.27 1.49 20.81
C ALA A 115 -5.69 0.03 21.07
N ALA A 116 -5.75 -0.80 20.02
CA ALA A 116 -6.03 -2.23 20.17
C ALA A 116 -4.93 -2.96 20.95
N ASP A 117 -3.66 -2.57 20.76
CA ASP A 117 -2.53 -3.10 21.53
C ASP A 117 -2.64 -2.72 23.03
N ILE A 118 -2.96 -1.45 23.35
CA ILE A 118 -3.18 -0.98 24.73
C ILE A 118 -4.30 -1.78 25.39
N LEU A 119 -5.40 -2.01 24.67
CA LEU A 119 -6.55 -2.80 25.15
C LEU A 119 -6.28 -4.30 25.19
N SER A 120 -5.05 -4.75 24.84
CA SER A 120 -4.66 -6.16 24.76
C SER A 120 -5.49 -6.99 23.78
N PHE A 121 -6.11 -6.35 22.77
CA PHE A 121 -6.83 -7.02 21.69
C PHE A 121 -5.88 -7.48 20.59
N THR A 122 -5.04 -8.45 20.92
CA THR A 122 -3.94 -8.94 20.06
C THR A 122 -4.42 -9.37 18.67
N GLU A 123 -5.54 -10.08 18.59
CA GLU A 123 -6.09 -10.55 17.31
C GLU A 123 -6.62 -9.39 16.44
N LEU A 124 -7.26 -8.40 17.08
CA LEU A 124 -7.74 -7.20 16.38
C LEU A 124 -6.57 -6.37 15.85
N SER A 125 -5.56 -6.14 16.70
CA SER A 125 -4.34 -5.44 16.30
C SER A 125 -3.66 -6.14 15.11
N ARG A 126 -3.55 -7.48 15.13
CA ARG A 126 -2.98 -8.25 14.03
C ARG A 126 -3.79 -8.11 12.74
N LEU A 127 -5.12 -8.19 12.82
CA LEU A 127 -6.00 -7.99 11.66
C LEU A 127 -5.83 -6.58 11.08
N LEU A 128 -5.84 -5.55 11.92
CA LEU A 128 -5.64 -4.16 11.49
C LEU A 128 -4.28 -3.97 10.82
N ARG A 129 -3.19 -4.57 11.34
CA ARG A 129 -1.87 -4.54 10.70
C ARG A 129 -1.90 -5.16 9.31
N THR A 130 -2.54 -6.32 9.17
CA THR A 130 -2.69 -7.00 7.87
C THR A 130 -3.46 -6.12 6.87
N PHE A 131 -4.54 -5.46 7.30
CA PHE A 131 -5.26 -4.50 6.47
C PHE A 131 -4.41 -3.29 6.09
N MET A 132 -3.58 -2.80 7.02
CA MET A 132 -2.66 -1.69 6.76
C MET A 132 -1.60 -2.05 5.72
N GLU A 133 -0.99 -3.22 5.84
CA GLU A 133 -0.02 -3.76 4.86
C GLU A 133 -0.68 -3.90 3.48
N PHE A 134 -1.88 -4.46 3.43
CA PHE A 134 -2.63 -4.60 2.18
C PHE A 134 -2.94 -3.23 1.55
N GLY A 135 -3.44 -2.28 2.35
CA GLY A 135 -3.70 -0.91 1.90
C GLY A 135 -2.43 -0.21 1.40
N GLY A 136 -1.32 -0.37 2.13
CA GLY A 136 -0.01 0.16 1.73
C GLY A 136 0.46 -0.42 0.39
N ASN A 137 0.33 -1.72 0.21
CA ASN A 137 0.69 -2.40 -1.04
C ASN A 137 -0.14 -1.92 -2.23
N ILE A 138 -1.43 -1.63 -2.03
CA ILE A 138 -2.29 -1.02 -3.07
C ILE A 138 -1.77 0.36 -3.44
N ILE A 139 -1.45 1.22 -2.46
CA ILE A 139 -0.93 2.57 -2.71
C ILE A 139 0.38 2.50 -3.51
N VAL A 140 1.32 1.65 -3.10
CA VAL A 140 2.58 1.43 -3.81
C VAL A 140 2.32 0.97 -5.25
N SER A 141 1.39 0.04 -5.45
CA SER A 141 1.03 -0.47 -6.78
C SER A 141 0.44 0.63 -7.68
N VAL A 142 -0.41 1.50 -7.14
CA VAL A 142 -0.94 2.66 -7.87
C VAL A 142 0.21 3.60 -8.30
N ILE A 143 1.15 3.88 -7.39
CA ILE A 143 2.33 4.71 -7.70
C ILE A 143 3.16 4.07 -8.82
N VAL A 144 3.39 2.75 -8.76
CA VAL A 144 4.13 2.00 -9.80
C VAL A 144 3.42 2.13 -11.15
N VAL A 145 2.10 1.99 -11.19
CA VAL A 145 1.31 2.16 -12.44
C VAL A 145 1.44 3.58 -12.99
N LEU A 146 1.34 4.61 -12.14
CA LEU A 146 1.48 6.00 -12.56
C LEU A 146 2.87 6.27 -13.15
N ILE A 147 3.93 5.78 -12.49
CA ILE A 147 5.31 5.88 -12.99
C ILE A 147 5.45 5.12 -14.31
N GLY A 148 4.88 3.93 -14.44
CA GLY A 148 4.90 3.13 -15.67
C GLY A 148 4.22 3.82 -16.84
N ILE A 149 3.07 4.45 -16.63
CA ILE A 149 2.37 5.25 -17.65
C ILE A 149 3.24 6.45 -18.05
N TRP A 150 3.86 7.12 -17.09
CA TRP A 150 4.76 8.23 -17.36
C TRP A 150 5.98 7.80 -18.20
N ILE A 151 6.65 6.71 -17.81
CA ILE A 151 7.77 6.11 -18.57
C ILE A 151 7.31 5.69 -19.97
N SER A 152 6.13 5.07 -20.08
CA SER A 152 5.56 4.65 -21.37
C SER A 152 5.34 5.84 -22.31
N ASN A 153 4.77 6.93 -21.79
CA ASN A 153 4.57 8.15 -22.58
C ASN A 153 5.89 8.81 -22.98
N PHE A 154 6.87 8.83 -22.06
CA PHE A 154 8.20 9.34 -22.35
C PHE A 154 8.92 8.52 -23.43
N ALA A 155 8.93 7.19 -23.30
CA ALA A 155 9.54 6.29 -24.28
C ALA A 155 8.89 6.42 -25.66
N VAL A 156 7.55 6.46 -25.71
CA VAL A 156 6.79 6.64 -26.95
C VAL A 156 7.12 7.99 -27.60
N SER A 157 7.19 9.09 -26.82
CA SER A 157 7.53 10.40 -27.37
C SER A 157 8.95 10.46 -27.96
N ALA A 158 9.91 9.74 -27.37
CA ALA A 158 11.28 9.68 -27.83
C ALA A 158 11.46 8.93 -29.17
N ILE A 159 10.56 7.97 -29.47
CA ILE A 159 10.67 7.12 -30.67
C ILE A 159 9.64 7.45 -31.77
N LYS A 160 8.61 8.23 -31.46
CA LYS A 160 7.48 8.53 -32.36
C LYS A 160 7.92 9.09 -33.71
N ASP A 161 8.94 9.97 -33.71
CA ASP A 161 9.41 10.63 -34.94
C ASP A 161 10.37 9.75 -35.78
N LYS A 162 10.85 8.63 -35.20
CA LYS A 162 11.83 7.74 -35.83
C LYS A 162 11.30 6.37 -36.21
N CYS A 163 10.16 5.98 -35.67
CA CYS A 163 9.63 4.62 -35.79
C CYS A 163 8.19 4.61 -36.28
N ASN A 164 7.82 3.49 -36.92
CA ASN A 164 6.45 3.24 -37.38
C ASN A 164 5.49 3.14 -36.16
N SER A 165 4.22 3.49 -36.40
CA SER A 165 3.12 3.41 -35.41
C SER A 165 3.02 2.04 -34.72
N LEU A 166 3.31 0.95 -35.42
CA LEU A 166 3.34 -0.41 -34.86
C LEU A 166 4.41 -0.55 -33.75
N VAL A 167 5.64 -0.08 -33.99
CA VAL A 167 6.73 -0.15 -33.01
C VAL A 167 6.38 0.66 -31.76
N THR A 168 5.83 1.84 -31.94
CA THR A 168 5.38 2.72 -30.86
C THR A 168 4.32 2.06 -29.98
N THR A 169 3.35 1.38 -30.62
CA THR A 169 2.29 0.65 -29.91
C THR A 169 2.85 -0.56 -29.14
N VAL A 170 3.75 -1.32 -29.76
CA VAL A 170 4.39 -2.49 -29.12
C VAL A 170 5.19 -2.06 -27.89
N VAL A 171 5.99 -1.00 -28.00
CA VAL A 171 6.77 -0.46 -26.87
C VAL A 171 5.84 -0.01 -25.75
N ARG A 172 4.77 0.72 -26.05
CA ARG A 172 3.77 1.15 -25.07
C ARG A 172 3.16 -0.04 -24.34
N VAL A 173 2.66 -1.01 -25.07
CA VAL A 173 2.00 -2.20 -24.51
C VAL A 173 2.99 -3.02 -23.68
N ALA A 174 4.23 -3.21 -24.14
CA ALA A 174 5.25 -3.91 -23.39
C ALA A 174 5.51 -3.25 -22.02
N ILE A 175 5.73 -1.92 -21.99
CA ILE A 175 5.96 -1.18 -20.74
C ILE A 175 4.75 -1.31 -19.81
N LEU A 176 3.53 -1.18 -20.34
CA LEU A 176 2.31 -1.28 -19.51
C LEU A 176 2.09 -2.70 -18.97
N ILE A 177 2.41 -3.75 -19.74
CA ILE A 177 2.35 -5.14 -19.27
C ILE A 177 3.35 -5.35 -18.12
N PHE A 178 4.61 -4.92 -18.28
CA PHE A 178 5.62 -5.04 -17.22
C PHE A 178 5.21 -4.27 -15.96
N THR A 179 4.72 -3.05 -16.13
CA THR A 179 4.27 -2.22 -15.01
C THR A 179 3.07 -2.85 -14.29
N GLY A 180 2.10 -3.36 -15.05
CA GLY A 180 0.94 -4.07 -14.52
C GLY A 180 1.35 -5.34 -13.76
N ALA A 181 2.33 -6.07 -14.28
CA ALA A 181 2.90 -7.22 -13.60
C ALA A 181 3.49 -6.88 -12.23
N ILE A 182 4.32 -5.84 -12.17
CA ILE A 182 4.94 -5.35 -10.93
C ILE A 182 3.86 -4.87 -9.96
N ALA A 183 2.85 -4.16 -10.44
CA ALA A 183 1.75 -3.67 -9.61
C ALA A 183 0.95 -4.83 -8.97
N ILE A 184 0.57 -5.84 -9.76
CA ILE A 184 -0.15 -7.02 -9.26
C ILE A 184 0.70 -7.80 -8.26
N HIS A 185 2.00 -7.94 -8.53
CA HIS A 185 2.93 -8.60 -7.61
C HIS A 185 2.99 -7.88 -6.26
N ASN A 186 3.09 -6.56 -6.25
CA ASN A 186 3.14 -5.76 -5.02
C ASN A 186 1.83 -5.82 -4.21
N MET A 187 0.68 -5.93 -4.85
CA MET A 187 -0.60 -6.04 -4.15
C MET A 187 -0.74 -7.32 -3.33
N ASN A 188 0.10 -8.33 -3.57
CA ASN A 188 0.02 -9.64 -2.92
C ASN A 188 -1.37 -10.28 -3.01
N ILE A 189 -2.14 -9.93 -4.06
CA ILE A 189 -3.50 -10.42 -4.31
C ILE A 189 -3.41 -11.84 -4.90
N GLY A 190 -4.08 -12.79 -4.27
CA GLY A 190 -4.21 -14.14 -4.76
C GLY A 190 -3.07 -15.09 -4.44
N GLY A 191 -2.10 -14.67 -3.63
CA GLY A 191 -1.02 -15.52 -3.12
C GLY A 191 -0.16 -16.17 -4.22
N PRO A 192 0.55 -17.26 -3.89
CA PRO A 192 1.50 -17.90 -4.80
C PRO A 192 0.88 -18.43 -6.11
N ILE A 193 -0.40 -18.79 -6.11
CA ILE A 193 -1.09 -19.36 -7.27
C ILE A 193 -1.23 -18.35 -8.40
N VAL A 194 -1.72 -17.14 -8.08
CA VAL A 194 -1.88 -16.07 -9.09
C VAL A 194 -0.52 -15.61 -9.60
N GLN A 195 0.46 -15.48 -8.72
CA GLN A 195 1.83 -15.13 -9.10
C GLN A 195 2.44 -16.18 -10.04
N THR A 196 2.29 -17.48 -9.75
CA THR A 196 2.78 -18.56 -10.58
C THR A 196 2.08 -18.58 -11.95
N ALA A 197 0.75 -18.46 -11.97
CA ALA A 197 -0.02 -18.40 -13.21
C ALA A 197 0.40 -17.22 -14.09
N PHE A 198 0.58 -16.03 -13.49
CA PHE A 198 1.04 -14.86 -14.21
C PHE A 198 2.47 -15.04 -14.77
N THR A 199 3.39 -15.58 -13.98
CA THR A 199 4.78 -15.86 -14.41
C THR A 199 4.81 -16.85 -15.56
N LEU A 200 3.99 -17.90 -15.51
CA LEU A 200 3.90 -18.90 -16.60
C LEU A 200 3.32 -18.28 -17.88
N LEU A 201 2.26 -17.48 -17.78
CA LEU A 201 1.67 -16.78 -18.93
C LEU A 201 2.67 -15.81 -19.58
N LEU A 202 3.31 -14.96 -18.75
CA LEU A 202 4.31 -14.02 -19.23
C LEU A 202 5.51 -14.75 -19.82
N GLY A 203 5.99 -15.81 -19.19
CA GLY A 203 7.07 -16.66 -19.68
C GLY A 203 6.74 -17.28 -21.04
N ALA A 204 5.53 -17.81 -21.21
CA ALA A 204 5.08 -18.35 -22.48
C ALA A 204 5.06 -17.29 -23.60
N VAL A 205 4.56 -16.08 -23.31
CA VAL A 205 4.58 -14.97 -24.27
C VAL A 205 6.01 -14.54 -24.62
N CYS A 206 6.91 -14.47 -23.63
CA CYS A 206 8.31 -14.13 -23.87
C CYS A 206 9.02 -15.19 -24.73
N VAL A 207 8.80 -16.48 -24.45
CA VAL A 207 9.37 -17.56 -25.25
C VAL A 207 8.81 -17.54 -26.68
N ALA A 208 7.50 -17.37 -26.84
CA ALA A 208 6.88 -17.24 -28.16
C ALA A 208 7.44 -16.05 -28.95
N ALA A 209 7.60 -14.91 -28.32
CA ALA A 209 8.20 -13.72 -28.93
C ALA A 209 9.67 -13.97 -29.30
N ALA A 210 10.47 -14.55 -28.40
CA ALA A 210 11.87 -14.85 -28.66
C ALA A 210 12.04 -15.81 -29.85
N LEU A 211 11.19 -16.84 -29.96
CA LEU A 211 11.19 -17.77 -31.10
C LEU A 211 10.73 -17.08 -32.39
N ALA A 212 9.66 -16.30 -32.33
CA ALA A 212 9.14 -15.58 -33.49
C ALA A 212 10.16 -14.59 -34.08
N PHE A 213 10.79 -13.78 -33.23
CA PHE A 213 11.83 -12.83 -33.66
C PHE A 213 13.17 -13.50 -33.96
N GLY A 214 13.55 -14.52 -33.20
CA GLY A 214 14.80 -15.25 -33.40
C GLY A 214 14.81 -16.05 -34.71
N LEU A 215 13.78 -16.83 -34.97
CA LEU A 215 13.67 -17.60 -36.20
C LEU A 215 13.25 -16.72 -37.39
N GLY A 216 12.30 -15.81 -37.20
CA GLY A 216 11.84 -14.90 -38.25
C GLY A 216 12.85 -13.83 -38.65
N GLY A 217 13.74 -13.42 -37.74
CA GLY A 217 14.76 -12.41 -37.97
C GLY A 217 16.06 -12.93 -38.60
N ARG A 218 16.24 -14.26 -38.73
CA ARG A 218 17.46 -14.90 -39.21
C ARG A 218 17.89 -14.40 -40.59
N SER A 219 16.99 -14.33 -41.54
CA SER A 219 17.28 -13.89 -42.92
C SER A 219 17.55 -12.35 -42.99
N PHE A 220 17.03 -11.58 -42.09
CA PHE A 220 17.32 -10.16 -41.99
C PHE A 220 18.73 -9.92 -41.40
N ALA A 221 19.09 -10.66 -40.34
CA ALA A 221 20.42 -10.60 -39.74
C ALA A 221 21.52 -11.04 -40.71
N GLU A 222 21.26 -12.09 -41.47
CA GLU A 222 22.18 -12.64 -42.49
C GLU A 222 22.49 -11.57 -43.56
N ARG A 223 21.47 -10.93 -44.15
CA ARG A 223 21.65 -9.85 -45.11
C ARG A 223 22.40 -8.63 -44.54
N LYS A 224 22.14 -8.27 -43.29
CA LYS A 224 22.85 -7.16 -42.64
C LYS A 224 24.32 -7.46 -42.39
N LEU A 225 24.63 -8.69 -42.03
CA LEU A 225 26.03 -9.14 -41.87
C LEU A 225 26.79 -9.13 -43.19
N GLU A 226 26.15 -9.60 -44.29
CA GLU A 226 26.73 -9.54 -45.63
C GLU A 226 26.98 -8.09 -46.08
N GLU A 227 26.06 -7.17 -45.87
CA GLU A 227 26.24 -5.76 -46.18
C GLU A 227 27.40 -5.15 -45.39
N TRP A 228 27.60 -5.54 -44.13
CA TRP A 228 28.70 -5.04 -43.32
C TRP A 228 30.05 -5.62 -43.74
N THR A 229 30.09 -6.87 -44.12
CA THR A 229 31.32 -7.54 -44.58
C THR A 229 31.78 -7.01 -45.94
N SER A 230 30.85 -6.82 -46.87
CA SER A 230 31.16 -6.25 -48.19
C SER A 230 31.58 -4.77 -48.13
N ARG A 231 31.07 -3.98 -47.17
CA ARG A 231 31.56 -2.60 -46.95
C ARG A 231 32.99 -2.53 -46.42
N LYS A 232 33.40 -3.53 -45.65
CA LYS A 232 34.75 -3.60 -45.06
C LYS A 232 35.78 -3.95 -46.10
N ASP A 233 35.47 -4.84 -47.07
CA ASP A 233 36.34 -5.22 -48.18
C ASP A 233 36.52 -4.11 -49.20
N ASN A 234 35.53 -3.24 -49.39
CA ASN A 234 35.62 -2.13 -50.33
C ASN A 234 36.40 -0.91 -49.79
N ASN A 235 36.61 -0.84 -48.46
CA ASN A 235 37.41 0.25 -47.82
C ASN A 235 38.88 -0.14 -47.57
N SER A 236 39.28 -1.36 -47.95
CA SER A 236 40.64 -1.90 -47.79
C SER A 236 41.38 -2.00 -49.12
N LYS A 237 40.79 -1.51 -50.22
CA LYS A 237 41.42 -1.27 -51.51
C LYS A 237 41.54 0.21 -51.77
#